data_d276f4a1ce64ffc3a518f50d1c863b75
#
_entry.id   d276f4a1ce64ffc3a518f50d1c863b75
#
_cell.length_a   1.000
_cell.length_b   1.000
_cell.length_c   1.000
_cell.angle_alpha   90.00
_cell.angle_beta   90.00
_cell.angle_gamma   90.00
#
_symmetry.space_group_name_H-M   'P 1'
#
loop_
_entity.id
_entity.type
_entity.pdbx_description
1 polymer ?
#
loop_
_entity_poly.entity_id
_entity_poly.type
_entity_poly.pdbx_seq_one_letter_code
_entity_poly.pdbx_strand_id
1 'polypeptide(L)'
;MFVYQIRRDVQVYMDNMIVKSRRKDDHLDHLKENFNTLCSYNMKLNPSKCAFGVTIGKFLGFMVSQRDIEVNSNKIQAIMEMAPPRNIKEVQCLNGKVATLNRFILRTTNKCLPFFHTLKNSFEWTAECKQAFDDLKAYFSSPPLLSPSRPGEELFLYLAISLIVVNVSLVREEEGVQKPVYYTNRALRGAEERYPPMEKLAFALITASRKLKSYFQAHTVVILTDKPIWQAMSNPEAAGWMALWAIESSKFDVQYRPCTTIKEQVLANFIAKFTYMEG
;
A
#
# COMPACT_ATOMS: atom_id res chain seq x y z
N MET A 1 11.05 -27.30 -1.25
CA MET A 1 12.05 -27.18 -0.21
C MET A 1 11.41 -26.94 1.15
N PHE A 2 10.79 -25.81 1.43
CA PHE A 2 10.18 -25.48 2.75
C PHE A 2 8.69 -25.83 2.88
N VAL A 3 8.24 -26.99 2.37
CA VAL A 3 6.82 -27.33 2.26
C VAL A 3 6.10 -27.33 3.62
N TYR A 4 6.78 -27.82 4.67
CA TYR A 4 6.20 -27.93 6.02
C TYR A 4 6.45 -26.70 6.90
N GLN A 5 7.44 -25.85 6.54
CA GLN A 5 7.81 -24.66 7.29
C GLN A 5 7.10 -23.39 6.79
N ILE A 6 6.74 -23.36 5.47
CA ILE A 6 6.01 -22.22 4.89
C ILE A 6 4.67 -22.07 5.61
N ARG A 7 4.35 -20.82 6.02
CA ARG A 7 3.19 -20.40 6.80
C ARG A 7 3.22 -20.77 8.29
N ARG A 8 4.12 -21.65 8.73
CA ARG A 8 4.33 -21.95 10.14
C ARG A 8 5.33 -20.95 10.75
N ASP A 9 6.56 -21.02 10.31
CA ASP A 9 7.70 -20.28 10.87
C ASP A 9 8.59 -19.65 9.79
N VAL A 10 8.41 -20.02 8.52
CA VAL A 10 9.20 -19.51 7.39
C VAL A 10 8.35 -18.75 6.40
N GLN A 11 8.87 -17.62 5.95
CA GLN A 11 8.38 -16.88 4.80
C GLN A 11 9.52 -16.74 3.79
N VAL A 12 9.26 -17.14 2.55
CA VAL A 12 10.24 -17.06 1.46
C VAL A 12 9.66 -16.23 0.33
N TYR A 13 10.47 -15.35 -0.20
CA TYR A 13 10.16 -14.60 -1.41
C TYR A 13 11.44 -14.46 -2.24
N MET A 14 11.49 -15.18 -3.36
CA MET A 14 12.67 -15.29 -4.21
C MET A 14 13.91 -15.72 -3.39
N ASP A 15 14.92 -14.85 -3.28
CA ASP A 15 16.18 -15.06 -2.55
C ASP A 15 16.14 -14.56 -1.10
N ASN A 16 15.00 -14.00 -0.66
CA ASN A 16 14.84 -13.51 0.70
C ASN A 16 14.05 -14.50 1.55
N MET A 17 14.51 -14.75 2.76
CA MET A 17 13.86 -15.64 3.73
C MET A 17 13.79 -14.98 5.10
N ILE A 18 12.63 -15.11 5.76
CA ILE A 18 12.46 -14.80 7.18
C ILE A 18 12.08 -16.08 7.91
N VAL A 19 12.77 -16.34 9.00
CA VAL A 19 12.39 -17.32 10.02
C VAL A 19 11.89 -16.56 11.23
N LYS A 20 10.65 -16.87 11.66
CA LYS A 20 10.01 -16.23 12.80
C LYS A 20 9.46 -17.28 13.76
N SER A 21 9.42 -16.96 15.03
CA SER A 21 8.88 -17.87 16.06
C SER A 21 7.96 -17.09 17.00
N ARG A 22 6.90 -17.73 17.47
CA ARG A 22 5.95 -17.12 18.41
C ARG A 22 6.58 -16.97 19.80
N ARG A 23 7.38 -17.94 20.22
CA ARG A 23 8.09 -17.98 21.48
C ARG A 23 9.60 -17.91 21.22
N LYS A 24 10.32 -17.26 22.12
CA LYS A 24 11.79 -17.14 21.98
C LYS A 24 12.48 -18.50 22.07
N ASP A 25 11.98 -19.35 22.92
CA ASP A 25 12.58 -20.67 23.19
C ASP A 25 12.51 -21.60 21.96
N ASP A 26 11.42 -21.51 21.16
CA ASP A 26 11.24 -22.31 19.96
C ASP A 26 12.13 -21.81 18.78
N HIS A 27 12.72 -20.62 18.91
CA HIS A 27 13.41 -19.98 17.76
C HIS A 27 14.64 -20.73 17.32
N LEU A 28 15.41 -21.26 18.25
CA LEU A 28 16.63 -22.02 17.96
C LEU A 28 16.29 -23.33 17.23
N ASP A 29 15.23 -24.01 17.64
CA ASP A 29 14.79 -25.26 17.01
C ASP A 29 14.25 -25.01 15.59
N HIS A 30 13.48 -23.95 15.39
CA HIS A 30 13.04 -23.54 14.06
C HIS A 30 14.23 -23.17 13.16
N LEU A 31 15.22 -22.44 13.67
CA LEU A 31 16.43 -22.13 12.90
C LEU A 31 17.20 -23.40 12.52
N LYS A 32 17.36 -24.34 13.47
CA LYS A 32 18.05 -25.61 13.23
C LYS A 32 17.34 -26.44 12.17
N GLU A 33 16.02 -26.55 12.23
CA GLU A 33 15.20 -27.24 11.22
C GLU A 33 15.38 -26.59 9.84
N ASN A 34 15.37 -25.27 9.77
CA ASN A 34 15.56 -24.54 8.52
C ASN A 34 16.98 -24.70 7.96
N PHE A 35 18.01 -24.68 8.80
CA PHE A 35 19.39 -24.93 8.37
C PHE A 35 19.57 -26.36 7.85
N ASN A 36 18.98 -27.34 8.51
CA ASN A 36 18.99 -28.73 8.03
C ASN A 36 18.34 -28.84 6.65
N THR A 37 17.22 -28.15 6.44
CA THR A 37 16.56 -28.09 5.13
C THR A 37 17.46 -27.43 4.07
N LEU A 38 18.08 -26.30 4.37
CA LEU A 38 19.01 -25.65 3.45
C LEU A 38 20.20 -26.57 3.10
N CYS A 39 20.80 -27.25 4.09
CA CYS A 39 21.89 -28.18 3.88
C CYS A 39 21.49 -29.37 2.99
N SER A 40 20.29 -29.92 3.19
CA SER A 40 19.79 -31.06 2.38
C SER A 40 19.62 -30.72 0.89
N TYR A 41 19.42 -29.44 0.58
CA TYR A 41 19.32 -28.92 -0.79
C TYR A 41 20.62 -28.22 -1.28
N ASN A 42 21.73 -28.38 -0.57
CA ASN A 42 23.03 -27.76 -0.88
C ASN A 42 22.97 -26.22 -1.05
N MET A 43 22.04 -25.57 -0.34
CA MET A 43 21.91 -24.11 -0.39
C MET A 43 22.86 -23.44 0.60
N LYS A 44 23.49 -22.36 0.16
CA LYS A 44 24.41 -21.57 0.98
C LYS A 44 23.79 -20.21 1.28
N LEU A 45 23.89 -19.80 2.53
CA LEU A 45 23.53 -18.45 2.96
C LEU A 45 24.75 -17.54 2.85
N ASN A 46 24.50 -16.26 2.54
CA ASN A 46 25.53 -15.23 2.62
C ASN A 46 25.53 -14.61 4.04
N PRO A 47 26.52 -14.89 4.90
CA PRO A 47 26.53 -14.43 6.28
C PRO A 47 26.45 -12.90 6.41
N SER A 48 27.06 -12.16 5.49
CA SER A 48 27.05 -10.68 5.51
C SER A 48 25.66 -10.07 5.23
N LYS A 49 24.73 -10.86 4.70
CA LYS A 49 23.34 -10.46 4.45
C LYS A 49 22.34 -11.07 5.42
N CYS A 50 22.80 -11.90 6.35
CA CYS A 50 21.95 -12.53 7.35
C CYS A 50 21.97 -11.74 8.64
N ALA A 51 20.80 -11.61 9.26
CA ALA A 51 20.67 -11.06 10.61
C ALA A 51 19.92 -12.08 11.47
N PHE A 52 20.47 -12.39 12.64
CA PHE A 52 19.93 -13.38 13.58
C PHE A 52 19.62 -12.72 14.93
N GLY A 53 18.61 -13.23 15.63
CA GLY A 53 18.23 -12.76 16.96
C GLY A 53 17.74 -11.31 16.99
N VAL A 54 17.25 -10.78 15.88
CA VAL A 54 16.75 -9.41 15.77
C VAL A 54 15.26 -9.35 16.03
N THR A 55 14.80 -8.30 16.70
CA THR A 55 13.35 -8.04 16.93
C THR A 55 12.69 -7.40 15.71
N ILE A 56 13.50 -6.73 14.87
CA ILE A 56 13.08 -6.08 13.63
C ILE A 56 14.01 -6.54 12.52
N GLY A 57 13.45 -7.14 11.49
CA GLY A 57 14.18 -7.65 10.32
C GLY A 57 13.91 -6.85 9.06
N LYS A 58 14.93 -6.71 8.21
CA LYS A 58 14.78 -6.14 6.88
C LYS A 58 14.27 -7.20 5.90
N PHE A 59 13.07 -6.99 5.33
CA PHE A 59 12.47 -7.90 4.37
C PHE A 59 11.82 -7.14 3.23
N LEU A 60 12.12 -7.49 1.98
CA LEU A 60 11.59 -6.84 0.77
C LEU A 60 11.72 -5.30 0.78
N GLY A 61 12.78 -4.81 1.43
CA GLY A 61 13.02 -3.37 1.53
C GLY A 61 12.19 -2.63 2.58
N PHE A 62 11.51 -3.37 3.48
CA PHE A 62 10.80 -2.85 4.64
C PHE A 62 11.47 -3.32 5.92
N MET A 63 11.22 -2.62 7.01
CA MET A 63 11.53 -3.07 8.35
C MET A 63 10.28 -3.74 8.91
N VAL A 64 10.38 -5.03 9.22
CA VAL A 64 9.25 -5.84 9.69
C VAL A 64 9.51 -6.22 11.14
N SER A 65 8.61 -5.80 12.02
CA SER A 65 8.55 -6.21 13.43
C SER A 65 7.36 -7.15 13.66
N GLN A 66 7.17 -7.57 14.89
CA GLN A 66 5.99 -8.35 15.28
C GLN A 66 4.70 -7.52 15.22
N ARG A 67 4.79 -6.21 15.45
CA ARG A 67 3.63 -5.32 15.59
C ARG A 67 3.38 -4.47 14.35
N ASP A 68 4.44 -4.03 13.68
CA ASP A 68 4.35 -3.00 12.65
C ASP A 68 5.28 -3.28 11.47
N ILE A 69 4.93 -2.68 10.35
CA ILE A 69 5.75 -2.64 9.14
C ILE A 69 6.18 -1.19 8.95
N GLU A 70 7.47 -0.96 9.05
CA GLU A 70 8.06 0.38 8.95
C GLU A 70 8.77 0.58 7.61
N VAL A 71 8.91 1.81 7.24
CA VAL A 71 9.76 2.20 6.12
C VAL A 71 11.23 1.94 6.50
N ASN A 72 12.01 1.45 5.54
CA ASN A 72 13.45 1.40 5.72
C ASN A 72 14.02 2.82 5.81
N SER A 73 14.64 3.17 6.95
CA SER A 73 15.22 4.49 7.22
C SER A 73 16.17 4.96 6.13
N ASN A 74 16.97 4.08 5.54
CA ASN A 74 17.89 4.42 4.45
C ASN A 74 17.16 4.95 3.20
N LYS A 75 15.93 4.45 2.94
CA LYS A 75 15.12 4.94 1.80
C LYS A 75 14.56 6.33 2.08
N ILE A 76 14.16 6.60 3.32
CA ILE A 76 13.72 7.92 3.75
C ILE A 76 14.89 8.89 3.67
N GLN A 77 16.02 8.52 4.26
CA GLN A 77 17.22 9.36 4.29
C GLN A 77 17.67 9.73 2.88
N ALA A 78 17.62 8.80 1.93
CA ALA A 78 17.95 9.06 0.53
C ALA A 78 17.05 10.12 -0.15
N ILE A 79 15.84 10.38 0.37
CA ILE A 79 14.97 11.46 -0.07
C ILE A 79 15.26 12.73 0.73
N MET A 80 15.45 12.61 2.05
CA MET A 80 15.71 13.74 2.93
C MET A 80 17.01 14.48 2.57
N GLU A 81 18.06 13.75 2.21
CA GLU A 81 19.36 14.28 1.80
C GLU A 81 19.41 14.76 0.35
N MET A 82 18.36 14.46 -0.44
CA MET A 82 18.32 14.86 -1.84
C MET A 82 18.15 16.38 -1.96
N ALA A 83 19.00 17.00 -2.77
CA ALA A 83 18.81 18.40 -3.17
C ALA A 83 17.59 18.53 -4.13
N PRO A 84 16.99 19.71 -4.26
CA PRO A 84 15.95 19.94 -5.25
C PRO A 84 16.44 19.55 -6.65
N PRO A 85 15.66 18.77 -7.41
CA PRO A 85 16.02 18.34 -8.76
C PRO A 85 16.32 19.50 -9.71
N ARG A 86 17.40 19.36 -10.49
CA ARG A 86 17.86 20.37 -11.46
C ARG A 86 17.65 19.98 -12.92
N ASN A 87 17.24 18.74 -13.15
CA ASN A 87 17.00 18.19 -14.49
C ASN A 87 15.99 17.04 -14.45
N ILE A 88 15.52 16.64 -15.63
CA ILE A 88 14.53 15.55 -15.80
C ILE A 88 15.01 14.24 -15.17
N LYS A 89 16.29 13.89 -15.27
CA LYS A 89 16.84 12.64 -14.72
C LYS A 89 16.75 12.62 -13.19
N GLU A 90 16.99 13.75 -12.54
CA GLU A 90 16.86 13.86 -11.09
C GLU A 90 15.40 13.80 -10.63
N VAL A 91 14.46 14.36 -11.41
CA VAL A 91 13.02 14.19 -11.15
C VAL A 91 12.60 12.73 -11.32
N GLN A 92 13.10 12.04 -12.34
CA GLN A 92 12.87 10.60 -12.51
C GLN A 92 13.43 9.78 -11.34
N CYS A 93 14.63 10.12 -10.85
CA CYS A 93 15.24 9.52 -9.68
C CYS A 93 14.39 9.74 -8.43
N LEU A 94 13.91 10.98 -8.17
CA LEU A 94 12.99 11.30 -7.08
C LEU A 94 11.72 10.46 -7.17
N ASN A 95 11.07 10.44 -8.33
CA ASN A 95 9.86 9.65 -8.53
C ASN A 95 10.10 8.15 -8.32
N GLY A 96 11.23 7.62 -8.75
CA GLY A 96 11.65 6.24 -8.50
C GLY A 96 11.79 5.94 -7.02
N LYS A 97 12.45 6.81 -6.25
CA LYS A 97 12.57 6.68 -4.79
C LYS A 97 11.20 6.71 -4.11
N VAL A 98 10.34 7.68 -4.46
CA VAL A 98 8.98 7.81 -3.91
C VAL A 98 8.12 6.59 -4.27
N ALA A 99 8.22 6.07 -5.48
CA ALA A 99 7.48 4.87 -5.90
C ALA A 99 7.78 3.64 -5.02
N THR A 100 9.02 3.50 -4.54
CA THR A 100 9.38 2.41 -3.62
C THR A 100 8.74 2.53 -2.24
N LEU A 101 8.24 3.72 -1.89
CA LEU A 101 7.60 4.06 -0.62
C LEU A 101 6.08 4.24 -0.75
N ASN A 102 5.53 4.02 -1.92
CA ASN A 102 4.12 4.29 -2.26
C ASN A 102 3.12 3.64 -1.27
N ARG A 103 3.46 2.48 -0.70
CA ARG A 103 2.63 1.79 0.30
C ARG A 103 2.42 2.61 1.58
N PHE A 104 3.37 3.47 1.93
CA PHE A 104 3.36 4.27 3.16
C PHE A 104 2.86 5.70 2.93
N ILE A 105 2.70 6.11 1.70
CA ILE A 105 2.35 7.49 1.40
C ILE A 105 0.87 7.57 1.04
N LEU A 106 0.12 8.15 1.93
CA LEU A 106 -1.24 8.55 1.62
C LEU A 106 -1.20 9.63 0.52
N ARG A 107 -1.93 9.40 -0.59
CA ARG A 107 -2.03 10.34 -1.72
C ARG A 107 -0.70 10.65 -2.42
N THR A 108 0.16 9.66 -2.59
CA THR A 108 1.44 9.84 -3.31
C THR A 108 1.25 10.54 -4.65
N THR A 109 0.24 10.13 -5.42
CA THR A 109 -0.01 10.72 -6.74
C THR A 109 -0.29 12.22 -6.65
N ASN A 110 -1.15 12.67 -5.73
CA ASN A 110 -1.44 14.09 -5.56
C ASN A 110 -0.20 14.88 -5.14
N LYS A 111 0.58 14.34 -4.20
CA LYS A 111 1.83 14.97 -3.74
C LYS A 111 2.90 15.05 -4.82
N CYS A 112 2.89 14.12 -5.78
CA CYS A 112 3.86 14.03 -6.87
C CYS A 112 3.36 14.60 -8.21
N LEU A 113 2.11 15.07 -8.28
CA LEU A 113 1.56 15.67 -9.51
C LEU A 113 2.45 16.76 -10.11
N PRO A 114 2.96 17.74 -9.34
CA PRO A 114 3.85 18.77 -9.89
C PRO A 114 5.10 18.16 -10.57
N PHE A 115 5.65 17.08 -10.00
CA PHE A 115 6.81 16.39 -10.59
C PHE A 115 6.48 15.67 -11.89
N PHE A 116 5.24 15.15 -12.04
CA PHE A 116 4.82 14.52 -13.29
C PHE A 116 4.60 15.54 -14.41
N HIS A 117 4.20 16.77 -14.07
CA HIS A 117 4.07 17.84 -15.05
C HIS A 117 5.42 18.24 -15.63
N THR A 118 6.48 18.29 -14.81
CA THR A 118 7.85 18.59 -15.27
C THR A 118 8.43 17.51 -16.18
N LEU A 119 7.90 16.27 -16.15
CA LEU A 119 8.35 15.19 -17.04
C LEU A 119 7.69 15.22 -18.41
N LYS A 120 6.55 15.90 -18.56
CA LYS A 120 5.80 15.95 -19.83
C LYS A 120 6.23 17.11 -20.72
N ASN A 121 6.72 18.19 -20.12
CA ASN A 121 7.08 19.45 -20.78
C ASN A 121 8.60 19.68 -20.69
N SER A 122 9.07 20.84 -21.17
CA SER A 122 10.44 21.28 -20.87
C SER A 122 10.65 21.35 -19.37
N PHE A 123 11.83 20.94 -18.90
CA PHE A 123 12.13 20.94 -17.46
C PHE A 123 12.03 22.36 -16.90
N GLU A 124 11.11 22.56 -15.97
CA GLU A 124 10.96 23.77 -15.19
C GLU A 124 10.64 23.40 -13.74
N TRP A 125 11.51 23.77 -12.81
CA TRP A 125 11.30 23.55 -11.38
C TRP A 125 10.55 24.72 -10.78
N THR A 126 9.22 24.63 -10.79
CA THR A 126 8.32 25.69 -10.34
C THR A 126 8.27 25.81 -8.81
N ALA A 127 7.67 26.90 -8.30
CA ALA A 127 7.41 27.08 -6.87
C ALA A 127 6.51 25.95 -6.31
N GLU A 128 5.56 25.46 -7.12
CA GLU A 128 4.70 24.31 -6.75
C GLU A 128 5.53 23.02 -6.58
N CYS A 129 6.50 22.78 -7.46
CA CYS A 129 7.41 21.63 -7.32
C CYS A 129 8.24 21.73 -6.05
N LYS A 130 8.74 22.93 -5.71
CA LYS A 130 9.49 23.16 -4.49
C LYS A 130 8.62 22.89 -3.26
N GLN A 131 7.41 23.45 -3.21
CA GLN A 131 6.49 23.23 -2.11
C GLN A 131 6.15 21.75 -1.96
N ALA A 132 5.81 21.06 -3.06
CA ALA A 132 5.51 19.61 -3.03
C ALA A 132 6.70 18.78 -2.55
N PHE A 133 7.93 19.19 -2.86
CA PHE A 133 9.15 18.53 -2.41
C PHE A 133 9.38 18.73 -0.91
N ASP A 134 9.17 19.95 -0.41
CA ASP A 134 9.29 20.29 1.01
C ASP A 134 8.19 19.57 1.83
N ASP A 135 6.95 19.53 1.33
CA ASP A 135 5.84 18.79 1.93
C ASP A 135 6.11 17.29 1.98
N LEU A 136 6.76 16.74 0.94
CA LEU A 136 7.15 15.34 0.90
C LEU A 136 8.21 15.02 1.95
N LYS A 137 9.20 15.89 2.12
CA LYS A 137 10.21 15.75 3.18
C LYS A 137 9.60 15.89 4.57
N ALA A 138 8.73 16.86 4.78
CA ALA A 138 8.00 17.01 6.04
C ALA A 138 7.17 15.77 6.38
N TYR A 139 6.51 15.16 5.38
CA TYR A 139 5.77 13.91 5.56
C TYR A 139 6.68 12.75 6.01
N PHE A 140 7.87 12.63 5.42
CA PHE A 140 8.82 11.59 5.76
C PHE A 140 9.60 11.81 7.05
N SER A 141 9.53 13.00 7.65
CA SER A 141 10.06 13.24 8.99
C SER A 141 9.29 12.45 10.07
N SER A 142 8.01 12.13 9.81
CA SER A 142 7.18 11.28 10.67
C SER A 142 6.31 10.34 9.80
N PRO A 143 6.91 9.30 9.20
CA PRO A 143 6.19 8.40 8.31
C PRO A 143 5.16 7.57 9.08
N PRO A 144 4.00 7.28 8.50
CA PRO A 144 3.01 6.43 9.15
C PRO A 144 3.53 5.00 9.30
N LEU A 145 3.22 4.41 10.44
CA LEU A 145 3.40 2.98 10.68
C LEU A 145 2.25 2.22 10.00
N LEU A 146 2.58 1.10 9.36
CA LEU A 146 1.58 0.18 8.83
C LEU A 146 1.47 -1.04 9.73
N SER A 147 0.24 -1.42 10.03
CA SER A 147 -0.04 -2.62 10.83
C SER A 147 -0.21 -3.84 9.93
N PRO A 148 0.38 -4.99 10.28
CA PRO A 148 0.13 -6.23 9.56
C PRO A 148 -1.32 -6.69 9.80
N SER A 149 -1.94 -7.28 8.77
CA SER A 149 -3.25 -7.93 8.93
C SER A 149 -3.10 -9.22 9.73
N ARG A 150 -4.16 -9.57 10.49
CA ARG A 150 -4.24 -10.83 11.26
C ARG A 150 -5.16 -11.82 10.55
N PRO A 151 -4.86 -13.10 10.55
CA PRO A 151 -5.74 -14.11 9.93
C PRO A 151 -7.16 -14.04 10.50
N GLY A 152 -8.16 -14.03 9.62
CA GLY A 152 -9.58 -14.10 10.01
C GLY A 152 -10.20 -12.77 10.44
N GLU A 153 -9.46 -11.62 10.42
CA GLU A 153 -10.04 -10.32 10.69
C GLU A 153 -10.69 -9.70 9.45
N GLU A 154 -11.69 -8.88 9.66
CA GLU A 154 -12.23 -7.99 8.61
C GLU A 154 -11.25 -6.85 8.34
N LEU A 155 -11.10 -6.50 7.07
CA LEU A 155 -10.35 -5.31 6.65
C LEU A 155 -11.30 -4.29 6.04
N PHE A 156 -11.13 -3.04 6.38
CA PHE A 156 -11.97 -1.95 5.90
C PHE A 156 -11.27 -1.20 4.75
N LEU A 157 -12.00 -1.01 3.66
CA LEU A 157 -11.51 -0.34 2.48
C LEU A 157 -12.20 1.01 2.29
N TYR A 158 -11.41 2.05 2.28
CA TYR A 158 -11.85 3.40 1.96
C TYR A 158 -11.43 3.77 0.55
N LEU A 159 -12.39 4.23 -0.23
CA LEU A 159 -12.21 4.68 -1.60
C LEU A 159 -12.42 6.19 -1.66
N ALA A 160 -11.48 6.89 -2.25
CA ALA A 160 -11.60 8.31 -2.49
C ALA A 160 -11.18 8.65 -3.91
N ILE A 161 -11.99 9.43 -4.58
CA ILE A 161 -11.79 9.84 -5.97
C ILE A 161 -11.65 11.35 -6.07
N SER A 162 -10.86 11.78 -7.05
CA SER A 162 -10.82 13.15 -7.51
C SER A 162 -10.96 13.18 -9.04
N LEU A 163 -10.85 14.33 -9.64
CA LEU A 163 -10.91 14.47 -11.11
C LEU A 163 -9.85 13.61 -11.81
N ILE A 164 -8.66 13.50 -11.23
CA ILE A 164 -7.47 12.95 -11.87
C ILE A 164 -6.78 11.82 -11.09
N VAL A 165 -7.24 11.48 -9.88
CA VAL A 165 -6.61 10.47 -9.02
C VAL A 165 -7.65 9.65 -8.29
N VAL A 166 -7.39 8.35 -8.17
CA VAL A 166 -8.07 7.46 -7.23
C VAL A 166 -7.12 7.11 -6.09
N ASN A 167 -7.61 7.19 -4.86
CA ASN A 167 -6.88 6.85 -3.66
C ASN A 167 -7.64 5.76 -2.89
N VAL A 168 -6.88 4.85 -2.30
CA VAL A 168 -7.43 3.73 -1.54
C VAL A 168 -6.64 3.57 -0.25
N SER A 169 -7.35 3.40 0.85
CA SER A 169 -6.78 3.05 2.15
C SER A 169 -7.38 1.74 2.63
N LEU A 170 -6.54 0.75 2.88
CA LEU A 170 -6.92 -0.49 3.55
C LEU A 170 -6.50 -0.38 5.00
N VAL A 171 -7.44 -0.58 5.91
CA VAL A 171 -7.23 -0.47 7.35
C VAL A 171 -7.76 -1.71 8.06
N ARG A 172 -7.24 -1.99 9.23
CA ARG A 172 -7.78 -2.93 10.19
C ARG A 172 -8.32 -2.19 11.42
N GLU A 173 -9.21 -2.80 12.16
CA GLU A 173 -9.71 -2.24 13.41
C GLU A 173 -9.23 -3.10 14.58
N GLU A 174 -8.71 -2.46 15.61
CA GLU A 174 -8.27 -3.10 16.84
C GLU A 174 -8.75 -2.25 18.03
N GLU A 175 -9.63 -2.82 18.85
CA GLU A 175 -10.21 -2.13 20.02
C GLU A 175 -10.89 -0.79 19.66
N GLY A 176 -11.56 -0.74 18.50
CA GLY A 176 -12.21 0.46 18.00
C GLY A 176 -11.27 1.48 17.34
N VAL A 177 -9.97 1.20 17.30
CA VAL A 177 -8.95 2.04 16.66
C VAL A 177 -8.60 1.50 15.28
N GLN A 178 -8.70 2.34 14.26
CA GLN A 178 -8.34 1.97 12.91
C GLN A 178 -6.85 2.19 12.64
N LYS A 179 -6.17 1.13 12.24
CA LYS A 179 -4.74 1.13 11.92
C LYS A 179 -4.54 0.88 10.42
N PRO A 180 -3.72 1.69 9.73
CA PRO A 180 -3.48 1.50 8.32
C PRO A 180 -2.70 0.21 8.04
N VAL A 181 -3.14 -0.54 7.05
CA VAL A 181 -2.47 -1.75 6.53
C VAL A 181 -1.77 -1.45 5.23
N TYR A 182 -2.42 -0.68 4.36
CA TYR A 182 -1.89 -0.37 3.04
C TYR A 182 -2.51 0.90 2.47
N TYR A 183 -1.68 1.75 1.87
CA TYR A 183 -2.15 2.84 1.02
C TYR A 183 -1.85 2.53 -0.44
N THR A 184 -2.78 2.83 -1.32
CA THR A 184 -2.53 2.81 -2.76
C THR A 184 -3.25 3.95 -3.44
N ASN A 185 -2.63 4.43 -4.50
CA ASN A 185 -3.17 5.51 -5.30
C ASN A 185 -2.77 5.30 -6.75
N ARG A 186 -3.54 5.89 -7.66
CA ARG A 186 -3.29 5.82 -9.09
C ARG A 186 -3.82 7.09 -9.76
N ALA A 187 -3.03 7.70 -10.63
CA ALA A 187 -3.50 8.73 -11.52
C ALA A 187 -4.42 8.11 -12.58
N LEU A 188 -5.54 8.76 -12.85
CA LEU A 188 -6.40 8.48 -13.99
C LEU A 188 -5.68 8.90 -15.27
N ARG A 189 -5.95 8.23 -16.39
CA ARG A 189 -5.28 8.51 -17.66
C ARG A 189 -6.26 8.47 -18.82
N GLY A 190 -6.19 9.48 -19.67
CA GLY A 190 -6.94 9.52 -20.91
C GLY A 190 -8.46 9.39 -20.73
N ALA A 191 -9.05 8.29 -21.15
CA ALA A 191 -10.49 8.06 -21.03
C ALA A 191 -10.97 7.94 -19.56
N GLU A 192 -10.11 7.45 -18.67
CA GLU A 192 -10.45 7.26 -17.25
C GLU A 192 -10.74 8.59 -16.52
N GLU A 193 -10.13 9.70 -16.97
CA GLU A 193 -10.37 11.03 -16.42
C GLU A 193 -11.79 11.51 -16.66
N ARG A 194 -12.44 11.01 -17.73
CA ARG A 194 -13.79 11.37 -18.14
C ARG A 194 -14.88 10.46 -17.58
N TYR A 195 -14.51 9.42 -16.82
CA TYR A 195 -15.49 8.55 -16.19
C TYR A 195 -16.39 9.34 -15.23
N PRO A 196 -17.69 9.07 -15.21
CA PRO A 196 -18.58 9.56 -14.17
C PRO A 196 -18.10 9.18 -12.77
N PRO A 197 -18.46 9.93 -11.72
CA PRO A 197 -18.00 9.66 -10.36
C PRO A 197 -18.22 8.22 -9.90
N MET A 198 -19.38 7.62 -10.23
CA MET A 198 -19.69 6.24 -9.87
C MET A 198 -18.77 5.23 -10.56
N GLU A 199 -18.46 5.44 -11.83
CA GLU A 199 -17.51 4.59 -12.57
C GLU A 199 -16.08 4.76 -12.05
N LYS A 200 -15.68 5.97 -11.65
CA LYS A 200 -14.38 6.20 -10.98
C LYS A 200 -14.28 5.45 -9.65
N LEU A 201 -15.37 5.38 -8.87
CA LEU A 201 -15.41 4.60 -7.64
C LEU A 201 -15.30 3.09 -7.91
N ALA A 202 -16.06 2.58 -8.89
CA ALA A 202 -15.95 1.18 -9.30
C ALA A 202 -14.53 0.88 -9.84
N PHE A 203 -13.94 1.80 -10.58
CA PHE A 203 -12.57 1.70 -11.06
C PHE A 203 -11.53 1.72 -9.91
N ALA A 204 -11.77 2.52 -8.88
CA ALA A 204 -10.93 2.52 -7.68
C ALA A 204 -10.99 1.16 -6.96
N LEU A 205 -12.19 0.58 -6.84
CA LEU A 205 -12.39 -0.73 -6.22
C LEU A 205 -11.66 -1.83 -7.00
N ILE A 206 -11.85 -1.91 -8.31
CA ILE A 206 -11.20 -2.95 -9.11
C ILE A 206 -9.66 -2.79 -9.15
N THR A 207 -9.18 -1.56 -9.17
CA THR A 207 -7.75 -1.26 -9.07
C THR A 207 -7.19 -1.73 -7.73
N ALA A 208 -7.94 -1.50 -6.64
CA ALA A 208 -7.58 -1.95 -5.30
C ALA A 208 -7.55 -3.49 -5.23
N SER A 209 -8.60 -4.17 -5.70
CA SER A 209 -8.69 -5.64 -5.63
C SER A 209 -7.56 -6.32 -6.42
N ARG A 210 -7.17 -5.77 -7.57
CA ARG A 210 -6.03 -6.26 -8.35
C ARG A 210 -4.70 -6.06 -7.64
N LYS A 211 -4.48 -4.87 -7.09
CA LYS A 211 -3.21 -4.52 -6.42
C LYS A 211 -3.06 -5.17 -5.06
N LEU A 212 -4.16 -5.34 -4.34
CA LEU A 212 -4.23 -5.91 -3.00
C LEU A 212 -4.78 -7.34 -3.00
N LYS A 213 -4.63 -8.06 -4.10
CA LYS A 213 -5.22 -9.38 -4.35
C LYS A 213 -5.02 -10.35 -3.18
N SER A 214 -3.83 -10.37 -2.59
CA SER A 214 -3.52 -11.26 -1.45
C SER A 214 -4.37 -10.96 -0.21
N TYR A 215 -4.70 -9.69 0.03
CA TYR A 215 -5.59 -9.30 1.13
C TYR A 215 -7.04 -9.69 0.83
N PHE A 216 -7.52 -9.41 -0.38
CA PHE A 216 -8.87 -9.80 -0.82
C PHE A 216 -9.10 -11.31 -0.85
N GLN A 217 -8.05 -12.11 -1.03
CA GLN A 217 -8.12 -13.58 -0.98
C GLN A 217 -8.07 -14.14 0.44
N ALA A 218 -7.50 -13.41 1.39
CA ALA A 218 -7.24 -13.91 2.75
C ALA A 218 -8.22 -13.36 3.79
N HIS A 219 -8.98 -12.32 3.45
CA HIS A 219 -9.83 -11.57 4.39
C HIS A 219 -11.15 -11.18 3.74
N THR A 220 -12.19 -11.07 4.57
CA THR A 220 -13.39 -10.32 4.22
C THR A 220 -13.03 -8.84 4.13
N VAL A 221 -13.29 -8.21 2.97
CA VAL A 221 -13.01 -6.79 2.76
C VAL A 221 -14.31 -5.98 2.79
N VAL A 222 -14.45 -5.13 3.78
CA VAL A 222 -15.61 -4.27 3.98
C VAL A 222 -15.35 -2.92 3.31
N ILE A 223 -16.10 -2.60 2.28
CA ILE A 223 -16.05 -1.31 1.60
C ILE A 223 -16.95 -0.33 2.34
N LEU A 224 -16.35 0.73 2.87
CA LEU A 224 -17.07 1.78 3.56
C LEU A 224 -17.41 2.90 2.57
N THR A 225 -18.69 3.00 2.22
CA THR A 225 -19.17 3.95 1.22
C THR A 225 -20.68 4.21 1.37
N ASP A 226 -21.07 5.47 1.18
CA ASP A 226 -22.50 5.86 1.09
C ASP A 226 -23.03 5.80 -0.35
N LYS A 227 -22.17 5.41 -1.30
CA LYS A 227 -22.53 5.33 -2.72
C LYS A 227 -22.94 3.91 -3.09
N PRO A 228 -23.97 3.70 -3.89
CA PRO A 228 -24.47 2.37 -4.28
C PRO A 228 -23.61 1.74 -5.37
N ILE A 229 -22.32 1.53 -5.09
CA ILE A 229 -21.33 1.01 -6.08
C ILE A 229 -21.77 -0.34 -6.63
N TRP A 230 -22.22 -1.25 -5.75
CA TRP A 230 -22.66 -2.58 -6.18
C TRP A 230 -23.86 -2.52 -7.13
N GLN A 231 -24.87 -1.69 -6.82
CA GLN A 231 -26.04 -1.53 -7.67
C GLN A 231 -25.64 -0.98 -9.04
N ALA A 232 -24.72 0.01 -9.08
CA ALA A 232 -24.22 0.58 -10.32
C ALA A 232 -23.45 -0.45 -11.15
N MET A 233 -22.64 -1.31 -10.55
CA MET A 233 -21.88 -2.35 -11.26
C MET A 233 -22.75 -3.51 -11.72
N SER A 234 -23.87 -3.79 -11.03
CA SER A 234 -24.79 -4.88 -11.32
C SER A 234 -25.97 -4.45 -12.23
N ASN A 235 -26.04 -3.17 -12.60
CA ASN A 235 -27.09 -2.68 -13.49
C ASN A 235 -26.90 -3.26 -14.90
N PRO A 236 -27.94 -3.90 -15.50
CA PRO A 236 -27.89 -4.40 -16.88
C PRO A 236 -27.59 -3.33 -17.94
N GLU A 237 -27.94 -2.09 -17.65
CA GLU A 237 -27.67 -0.94 -18.53
C GLU A 237 -26.27 -0.33 -18.32
N ALA A 238 -25.50 -0.85 -17.34
CA ALA A 238 -24.15 -0.37 -17.10
C ALA A 238 -23.23 -0.66 -18.30
N ALA A 239 -22.22 0.18 -18.47
CA ALA A 239 -21.20 -0.05 -19.48
C ALA A 239 -20.57 -1.45 -19.31
N GLY A 240 -20.32 -2.14 -20.43
CA GLY A 240 -19.87 -3.54 -20.41
C GLY A 240 -18.65 -3.81 -19.54
N TRP A 241 -17.74 -2.84 -19.39
CA TRP A 241 -16.60 -2.97 -18.45
C TRP A 241 -17.01 -3.01 -16.98
N MET A 242 -18.10 -2.34 -16.56
CA MET A 242 -18.60 -2.39 -15.19
C MET A 242 -19.13 -3.77 -14.84
N ALA A 243 -19.82 -4.44 -15.76
CA ALA A 243 -20.26 -5.82 -15.58
C ALA A 243 -19.05 -6.78 -15.41
N LEU A 244 -17.99 -6.59 -16.19
CA LEU A 244 -16.75 -7.36 -16.05
C LEU A 244 -16.10 -7.11 -14.67
N TRP A 245 -16.11 -5.88 -14.17
CA TRP A 245 -15.60 -5.56 -12.84
C TRP A 245 -16.46 -6.15 -11.73
N ALA A 246 -17.77 -6.21 -11.89
CA ALA A 246 -18.65 -6.91 -10.96
C ALA A 246 -18.31 -8.40 -10.86
N ILE A 247 -18.15 -9.07 -12.02
CA ILE A 247 -17.73 -10.48 -12.07
C ILE A 247 -16.34 -10.69 -11.45
N GLU A 248 -15.39 -9.79 -11.69
CA GLU A 248 -14.07 -9.89 -11.11
C GLU A 248 -14.11 -9.70 -9.58
N SER A 249 -14.91 -8.76 -9.10
CA SER A 249 -15.07 -8.49 -7.66
C SER A 249 -15.82 -9.61 -6.93
N SER A 250 -16.74 -10.31 -7.59
CA SER A 250 -17.51 -11.43 -7.00
C SER A 250 -16.66 -12.66 -6.63
N LYS A 251 -15.40 -12.71 -7.08
CA LYS A 251 -14.44 -13.75 -6.71
C LYS A 251 -13.88 -13.59 -5.28
N PHE A 252 -14.17 -12.46 -4.65
CA PHE A 252 -13.67 -12.10 -3.32
C PHE A 252 -14.84 -11.96 -2.35
N ASP A 253 -14.55 -12.17 -1.07
CA ASP A 253 -15.52 -11.87 -0.01
C ASP A 253 -15.53 -10.36 0.27
N VAL A 254 -16.39 -9.66 -0.45
CA VAL A 254 -16.54 -8.20 -0.40
C VAL A 254 -17.91 -7.86 0.18
N GLN A 255 -17.90 -7.05 1.24
CA GLN A 255 -19.11 -6.51 1.86
C GLN A 255 -19.16 -4.99 1.66
N TYR A 256 -20.37 -4.44 1.65
CA TYR A 256 -20.60 -2.99 1.57
C TYR A 256 -21.31 -2.53 2.83
N ARG A 257 -20.75 -1.52 3.50
CA ARG A 257 -21.36 -0.92 4.68
C ARG A 257 -21.37 0.60 4.54
N PRO A 258 -22.41 1.30 5.04
CA PRO A 258 -22.46 2.76 5.00
C PRO A 258 -21.35 3.35 5.86
N CYS A 259 -20.85 4.51 5.44
CA CYS A 259 -19.83 5.27 6.17
C CYS A 259 -20.50 6.13 7.27
N THR A 260 -20.98 5.49 8.33
CA THR A 260 -21.83 6.13 9.35
C THR A 260 -21.09 6.98 10.38
N THR A 261 -19.78 6.83 10.51
CA THR A 261 -18.99 7.62 11.47
C THR A 261 -17.53 7.71 11.03
N ILE A 262 -17.04 8.94 10.96
CA ILE A 262 -15.59 9.19 10.85
C ILE A 262 -15.00 8.90 12.24
N LYS A 263 -14.66 7.66 12.51
CA LYS A 263 -13.90 7.28 13.69
C LYS A 263 -12.43 7.44 13.34
N GLU A 264 -11.84 8.53 13.90
CA GLU A 264 -10.41 8.75 14.02
C GLU A 264 -9.63 9.47 12.92
N GLN A 265 -8.52 10.04 13.38
CA GLN A 265 -7.62 11.02 12.76
C GLN A 265 -7.03 10.61 11.40
N VAL A 266 -6.88 9.30 11.14
CA VAL A 266 -6.36 8.78 9.86
C VAL A 266 -7.39 8.97 8.75
N LEU A 267 -8.65 8.74 9.06
CA LEU A 267 -9.76 8.91 8.13
C LEU A 267 -10.18 10.36 7.99
N ALA A 268 -10.17 11.14 9.09
CA ALA A 268 -10.42 12.58 9.04
C ALA A 268 -9.39 13.27 8.11
N ASN A 269 -8.13 12.86 8.15
CA ASN A 269 -7.09 13.32 7.22
C ASN A 269 -7.30 12.80 5.79
N PHE A 270 -7.96 11.64 5.63
CA PHE A 270 -8.29 11.09 4.32
C PHE A 270 -9.49 11.83 3.71
N ILE A 271 -10.55 12.06 4.48
CA ILE A 271 -11.82 12.69 4.01
C ILE A 271 -11.74 14.23 4.05
N ALA A 272 -11.26 14.85 5.12
CA ALA A 272 -11.28 16.30 5.30
C ALA A 272 -10.58 17.08 4.16
N LYS A 273 -9.63 16.46 3.45
CA LYS A 273 -8.99 17.05 2.28
C LYS A 273 -9.72 16.79 0.95
N PHE A 274 -10.79 15.99 0.93
CA PHE A 274 -11.61 15.78 -0.27
C PHE A 274 -12.84 16.69 -0.33
N THR A 275 -13.31 17.18 0.82
CA THR A 275 -14.50 18.05 0.92
C THR A 275 -14.22 19.48 0.41
N TYR A 276 -12.96 19.85 0.20
CA TYR A 276 -12.58 21.19 -0.28
C TYR A 276 -12.42 21.32 -1.81
N MET A 277 -12.86 20.34 -2.61
CA MET A 277 -12.77 20.40 -4.07
C MET A 277 -14.14 20.26 -4.78
N GLU A 278 -15.24 20.45 -4.06
CA GLU A 278 -16.55 20.73 -4.64
C GLU A 278 -16.86 22.22 -4.43
N GLY A 279 -16.27 23.04 -5.29
CA GLY A 279 -16.52 24.47 -5.39
C GLY A 279 -16.23 24.92 -6.80
#